data_57593254911124e1b93b4baba7e62490
#
_entry.id   57593254911124e1b93b4baba7e62490
#
_cell.length_a   1.000
_cell.length_b   1.000
_cell.length_c   1.000
_cell.angle_alpha   90.00
_cell.angle_beta   90.00
_cell.angle_gamma   90.00
#
_symmetry.space_group_name_H-M   'P 1'
#
loop_
_entity.id
_entity.type
_entity.pdbx_description
1 polymer ?
#
loop_
_entity_poly.entity_id
_entity_poly.type
_entity_poly.pdbx_seq_one_letter_code
_entity_poly.pdbx_strand_id
1 'polypeptide(L)'
;MGYLDFATIILFTLIILVVGLSFGKQGGDLKSFFAAGGAVPWGINGLSLFMSFFSAGTFVVWGSIAYEYGLVAITIQMMMCLAGFLIGRFIAPKWRETNALTVAEYLTNRFGIKIQRYYTYLFLFLSLGYTGAFLYPVAKIVNVSTGLDIYYSIILLGGIIMVYTAVGGLWAVVVTDVLQFVILTAAVLIVVPLSLDAVDGIGNFAASAPDTFFNAFAGEYTPLFIVAFCLYNLVFIGGNWAYVQRYTSARDKRSASKVGYLFGGLYLISPILWMLPPMIYRVLEPGLSGLESEGAYLLMCQRVLPAGLMGLMIGGMIFATASSVNTSLNLAAAVLTNDIYKPLKPTASQQSLIRFARISTLAFGVGTILIAFLVPLAGGIVEVVLSIGAVTGGALYGPAIWALFSSSQTGKSILSTTIISLAVNLFFKFLAPTLLGFSLSRSEEMLVGVGIPFLLLAGFEISLTKKASTGVIPLKDSTLENDGSEEIQNSYGLKVLSIALVCIGFTFLLLTIWAGAAAKYLIILGLLIVVLGIWLLRAAKVNYHRKKIIQH
;
A
#
# COMPACT_ATOMS: atom_id res chain seq x y z
N MET A 1 8.11 -27.16 2.26
CA MET A 1 7.62 -26.64 3.56
C MET A 1 7.27 -27.78 4.51
N GLY A 2 7.67 -27.65 5.77
CA GLY A 2 7.34 -28.62 6.83
C GLY A 2 6.06 -28.25 7.59
N TYR A 3 5.59 -29.15 8.47
CA TYR A 3 4.38 -28.92 9.30
C TYR A 3 4.48 -27.65 10.17
N LEU A 4 5.68 -27.30 10.64
CA LEU A 4 5.91 -26.08 11.42
C LEU A 4 5.69 -24.81 10.60
N ASP A 5 6.02 -24.81 9.32
CA ASP A 5 5.79 -23.66 8.44
C ASP A 5 4.29 -23.40 8.27
N PHE A 6 3.50 -24.46 8.04
CA PHE A 6 2.04 -24.35 7.96
C PHE A 6 1.43 -23.89 9.29
N ALA A 7 1.89 -24.45 10.41
CA ALA A 7 1.43 -24.04 11.73
C ALA A 7 1.70 -22.55 11.99
N THR A 8 2.86 -22.07 11.60
CA THR A 8 3.25 -20.64 11.71
C THR A 8 2.35 -19.75 10.87
N ILE A 9 2.12 -20.10 9.60
CA ILE A 9 1.21 -19.32 8.71
C ILE A 9 -0.20 -19.27 9.31
N ILE A 10 -0.75 -20.43 9.73
CA ILE A 10 -2.10 -20.52 10.29
C ILE A 10 -2.20 -19.68 11.56
N LEU A 11 -1.22 -19.79 12.47
CA LEU A 11 -1.23 -19.06 13.73
C LEU A 11 -1.25 -17.54 13.52
N PHE A 12 -0.35 -17.01 12.68
CA PHE A 12 -0.32 -15.58 12.39
C PHE A 12 -1.57 -15.11 11.63
N THR A 13 -2.08 -15.93 10.71
CA THR A 13 -3.35 -15.66 10.01
C THR A 13 -4.51 -15.55 10.98
N LEU A 14 -4.60 -16.47 11.96
CA LEU A 14 -5.63 -16.43 12.99
C LEU A 14 -5.51 -15.18 13.88
N ILE A 15 -4.30 -14.79 14.28
CA ILE A 15 -4.07 -13.55 15.04
C ILE A 15 -4.60 -12.34 14.27
N ILE A 16 -4.22 -12.19 12.99
CA ILE A 16 -4.64 -11.09 12.13
C ILE A 16 -6.17 -11.09 11.95
N LEU A 17 -6.77 -12.26 11.69
CA LEU A 17 -8.20 -12.41 11.51
C LEU A 17 -8.98 -12.02 12.80
N VAL A 18 -8.58 -12.53 13.95
CA VAL A 18 -9.20 -12.22 15.25
C VAL A 18 -9.10 -10.71 15.54
N VAL A 19 -7.94 -10.10 15.29
CA VAL A 19 -7.75 -8.66 15.45
C VAL A 19 -8.68 -7.89 14.51
N GLY A 20 -8.70 -8.22 13.23
CA GLY A 20 -9.59 -7.56 12.25
C GLY A 20 -11.06 -7.65 12.64
N LEU A 21 -11.52 -8.85 13.04
CA LEU A 21 -12.91 -9.07 13.45
C LEU A 21 -13.28 -8.37 14.77
N SER A 22 -12.32 -8.11 15.67
CA SER A 22 -12.56 -7.43 16.95
C SER A 22 -13.11 -6.00 16.79
N PHE A 23 -12.88 -5.37 15.63
CA PHE A 23 -13.38 -4.03 15.31
C PHE A 23 -14.83 -4.01 14.80
N GLY A 24 -15.48 -5.15 14.60
CA GLY A 24 -16.82 -5.25 14.02
C GLY A 24 -17.93 -4.49 14.75
N LYS A 25 -17.75 -4.17 16.04
CA LYS A 25 -18.67 -3.39 16.87
C LYS A 25 -18.32 -1.90 16.98
N GLN A 26 -17.17 -1.47 16.45
CA GLN A 26 -16.66 -0.10 16.62
C GLN A 26 -17.14 0.90 15.55
N GLY A 27 -17.66 0.44 14.43
CA GLY A 27 -18.13 1.29 13.33
C GLY A 27 -19.60 1.68 13.48
N GLY A 28 -19.93 2.58 14.41
CA GLY A 28 -21.30 3.03 14.63
C GLY A 28 -21.83 4.00 13.55
N ASP A 29 -20.95 4.73 12.87
CA ASP A 29 -21.24 5.69 11.81
C ASP A 29 -20.25 5.59 10.65
N LEU A 30 -20.55 6.25 9.52
CA LEU A 30 -19.70 6.21 8.32
C LEU A 30 -18.31 6.81 8.54
N LYS A 31 -18.21 7.90 9.30
CA LYS A 31 -16.93 8.56 9.60
C LYS A 31 -16.03 7.62 10.40
N SER A 32 -16.56 6.95 11.41
CA SER A 32 -15.85 5.95 12.19
C SER A 32 -15.45 4.74 11.34
N PHE A 33 -16.34 4.26 10.48
CA PHE A 33 -16.11 3.06 9.67
C PHE A 33 -15.09 3.30 8.56
N PHE A 34 -15.14 4.43 7.84
CA PHE A 34 -14.29 4.71 6.67
C PHE A 34 -13.09 5.64 6.93
N ALA A 35 -13.15 6.46 7.96
CA ALA A 35 -12.07 7.40 8.31
C ALA A 35 -11.52 7.19 9.73
N ALA A 36 -11.93 6.12 10.41
CA ALA A 36 -11.52 5.83 11.78
C ALA A 36 -11.71 7.05 12.73
N GLY A 37 -12.79 7.82 12.55
CA GLY A 37 -13.08 9.04 13.27
C GLY A 37 -12.28 10.28 12.81
N GLY A 38 -11.29 10.14 11.93
CA GLY A 38 -10.46 11.27 11.43
C GLY A 38 -9.33 11.68 12.35
N ALA A 39 -8.96 10.85 13.33
CA ALA A 39 -7.93 11.15 14.33
C ALA A 39 -6.92 10.01 14.54
N VAL A 40 -6.67 9.21 13.51
CA VAL A 40 -5.69 8.10 13.59
C VAL A 40 -4.29 8.65 13.88
N PRO A 41 -3.54 8.08 14.85
CA PRO A 41 -2.18 8.49 15.13
C PRO A 41 -1.29 8.41 13.88
N TRP A 42 -0.51 9.45 13.61
CA TRP A 42 0.31 9.57 12.40
C TRP A 42 1.26 8.37 12.17
N GLY A 43 1.79 7.78 13.26
CA GLY A 43 2.66 6.61 13.18
C GLY A 43 1.93 5.38 12.63
N ILE A 44 0.70 5.12 13.10
CA ILE A 44 -0.15 4.04 12.60
C ILE A 44 -0.51 4.26 11.13
N ASN A 45 -0.94 5.50 10.78
CA ASN A 45 -1.25 5.84 9.39
C ASN A 45 -0.03 5.74 8.47
N GLY A 46 1.17 6.14 8.93
CA GLY A 46 2.39 6.05 8.14
C GLY A 46 2.83 4.61 7.89
N LEU A 47 2.76 3.74 8.90
CA LEU A 47 3.02 2.31 8.75
C LEU A 47 1.95 1.64 7.86
N SER A 48 0.68 2.01 8.00
CA SER A 48 -0.40 1.51 7.15
C SER A 48 -0.24 1.99 5.70
N LEU A 49 0.17 3.25 5.45
CA LEU A 49 0.48 3.73 4.12
C LEU A 49 1.60 2.90 3.47
N PHE A 50 2.68 2.68 4.22
CA PHE A 50 3.82 1.88 3.76
C PHE A 50 3.39 0.46 3.40
N MET A 51 2.65 -0.22 4.27
CA MET A 51 2.14 -1.57 4.03
C MET A 51 1.11 -1.62 2.91
N SER A 52 0.29 -0.59 2.74
CA SER A 52 -0.69 -0.53 1.63
C SER A 52 -0.04 -0.43 0.25
N PHE A 53 1.18 0.11 0.19
CA PHE A 53 1.99 0.17 -1.03
C PHE A 53 2.84 -1.09 -1.23
N PHE A 54 3.11 -1.83 -0.16
CA PHE A 54 3.95 -3.01 -0.15
C PHE A 54 3.13 -4.28 -0.46
N SER A 55 3.66 -5.17 -1.27
CA SER A 55 3.02 -6.45 -1.61
C SER A 55 4.05 -7.55 -1.85
N ALA A 56 3.60 -8.79 -2.00
CA ALA A 56 4.46 -9.89 -2.44
C ALA A 56 5.20 -9.57 -3.76
N GLY A 57 4.59 -8.77 -4.64
CA GLY A 57 5.21 -8.27 -5.85
C GLY A 57 6.50 -7.47 -5.59
N THR A 58 6.65 -6.85 -4.42
CA THR A 58 7.88 -6.16 -4.04
C THR A 58 9.06 -7.13 -3.97
N PHE A 59 8.88 -8.32 -3.42
CA PHE A 59 9.94 -9.35 -3.34
C PHE A 59 10.19 -10.02 -4.69
N VAL A 60 9.15 -10.20 -5.49
CA VAL A 60 9.22 -10.85 -6.80
C VAL A 60 9.86 -9.91 -7.83
N VAL A 61 9.29 -8.73 -8.05
CA VAL A 61 9.73 -7.78 -9.07
C VAL A 61 11.08 -7.15 -8.72
N TRP A 62 11.17 -6.54 -7.52
CA TRP A 62 12.41 -5.87 -7.12
C TRP A 62 13.49 -6.86 -6.71
N GLY A 63 13.08 -8.06 -6.22
CA GLY A 63 14.00 -9.17 -5.94
C GLY A 63 14.67 -9.71 -7.20
N SER A 64 13.93 -9.82 -8.31
CA SER A 64 14.48 -10.18 -9.63
C SER A 64 15.50 -9.13 -10.09
N ILE A 65 15.15 -7.84 -10.03
CA ILE A 65 16.06 -6.75 -10.40
C ILE A 65 17.30 -6.73 -9.49
N ALA A 66 17.13 -6.99 -8.19
CA ALA A 66 18.26 -7.08 -7.26
C ALA A 66 19.17 -8.26 -7.55
N TYR A 67 18.62 -9.40 -7.95
CA TYR A 67 19.37 -10.57 -8.36
C TYR A 67 20.14 -10.32 -9.67
N GLU A 68 19.52 -9.66 -10.65
CA GLU A 68 20.12 -9.43 -11.97
C GLU A 68 21.09 -8.24 -12.00
N TYR A 69 20.73 -7.14 -11.36
CA TYR A 69 21.40 -5.84 -11.47
C TYR A 69 21.91 -5.27 -10.13
N GLY A 70 21.75 -5.99 -9.02
CA GLY A 70 22.29 -5.60 -7.72
C GLY A 70 21.76 -4.27 -7.19
N LEU A 71 22.66 -3.30 -6.98
CA LEU A 71 22.37 -1.99 -6.37
C LEU A 71 21.29 -1.19 -7.11
N VAL A 72 21.08 -1.44 -8.39
CA VAL A 72 20.04 -0.78 -9.21
C VAL A 72 18.67 -0.89 -8.55
N ALA A 73 18.29 -2.07 -8.01
CA ALA A 73 17.02 -2.27 -7.33
C ALA A 73 16.84 -1.36 -6.10
N ILE A 74 17.92 -1.17 -5.35
CA ILE A 74 17.94 -0.27 -4.19
C ILE A 74 17.82 1.18 -4.66
N THR A 75 18.57 1.58 -5.70
CA THR A 75 18.54 2.93 -6.27
C THR A 75 17.13 3.31 -6.73
N ILE A 76 16.43 2.43 -7.45
CA ILE A 76 15.06 2.65 -7.91
C ILE A 76 14.13 2.86 -6.72
N GLN A 77 14.19 1.98 -5.73
CA GLN A 77 13.29 2.06 -4.58
C GLN A 77 13.58 3.26 -3.65
N MET A 78 14.82 3.75 -3.61
CA MET A 78 15.14 4.99 -2.89
C MET A 78 14.42 6.22 -3.46
N MET A 79 13.94 6.17 -4.70
CA MET A 79 13.08 7.25 -5.25
C MET A 79 11.74 7.34 -4.54
N MET A 80 11.26 6.26 -3.93
CA MET A 80 10.10 6.29 -3.04
C MET A 80 10.35 7.11 -1.77
N CYS A 81 11.60 7.10 -1.26
CA CYS A 81 12.01 7.95 -0.14
C CYS A 81 11.84 9.43 -0.52
N LEU A 82 12.39 9.84 -1.66
CA LEU A 82 12.27 11.21 -2.16
C LEU A 82 10.79 11.59 -2.39
N ALA A 83 10.02 10.73 -3.06
CA ALA A 83 8.59 10.94 -3.27
C ALA A 83 7.84 11.09 -1.93
N GLY A 84 8.13 10.24 -0.94
CA GLY A 84 7.51 10.30 0.39
C GLY A 84 7.79 11.61 1.13
N PHE A 85 9.03 12.13 1.07
CA PHE A 85 9.37 13.42 1.66
C PHE A 85 8.68 14.59 0.94
N LEU A 86 8.62 14.57 -0.39
CA LEU A 86 7.91 15.59 -1.17
C LEU A 86 6.39 15.56 -0.89
N ILE A 87 5.81 14.37 -0.81
CA ILE A 87 4.40 14.19 -0.43
C ILE A 87 4.14 14.73 0.97
N GLY A 88 4.96 14.36 1.95
CA GLY A 88 4.85 14.83 3.33
C GLY A 88 4.98 16.34 3.45
N ARG A 89 5.82 16.98 2.60
CA ARG A 89 6.02 18.43 2.62
C ARG A 89 4.91 19.20 1.93
N PHE A 90 4.41 18.73 0.79
CA PHE A 90 3.57 19.51 -0.10
C PHE A 90 2.14 18.97 -0.25
N ILE A 91 1.95 17.66 -0.41
CA ILE A 91 0.68 17.07 -0.86
C ILE A 91 -0.19 16.63 0.32
N ALA A 92 0.37 15.86 1.27
CA ALA A 92 -0.38 15.30 2.38
C ALA A 92 -1.08 16.35 3.27
N PRO A 93 -0.42 17.48 3.65
CA PRO A 93 -1.09 18.53 4.42
C PRO A 93 -2.24 19.18 3.63
N LYS A 94 -2.12 19.30 2.30
CA LYS A 94 -3.18 19.85 1.44
C LYS A 94 -4.40 18.94 1.38
N TRP A 95 -4.20 17.62 1.29
CA TRP A 95 -5.29 16.66 1.39
C TRP A 95 -6.03 16.78 2.73
N ARG A 96 -5.30 16.93 3.83
CA ARG A 96 -5.93 17.09 5.15
C ARG A 96 -6.71 18.39 5.28
N GLU A 97 -6.27 19.47 4.61
CA GLU A 97 -6.99 20.76 4.55
C GLU A 97 -8.37 20.65 3.89
N THR A 98 -8.58 19.66 3.00
CA THR A 98 -9.88 19.51 2.32
C THR A 98 -11.02 19.11 3.25
N ASN A 99 -10.72 18.52 4.40
CA ASN A 99 -11.69 17.95 5.36
C ASN A 99 -12.65 16.91 4.73
N ALA A 100 -12.35 16.41 3.55
CA ALA A 100 -13.12 15.38 2.87
C ALA A 100 -12.75 13.97 3.38
N LEU A 101 -13.74 13.08 3.49
CA LEU A 101 -13.52 11.67 3.86
C LEU A 101 -12.91 10.88 2.69
N THR A 102 -13.29 11.24 1.47
CA THR A 102 -12.84 10.59 0.24
C THR A 102 -12.40 11.64 -0.78
N VAL A 103 -11.57 11.24 -1.75
CA VAL A 103 -11.24 12.10 -2.89
C VAL A 103 -12.49 12.41 -3.73
N ALA A 104 -13.44 11.47 -3.80
CA ALA A 104 -14.71 11.68 -4.49
C ALA A 104 -15.52 12.80 -3.84
N GLU A 105 -15.60 12.84 -2.50
CA GLU A 105 -16.23 13.94 -1.76
C GLU A 105 -15.53 15.29 -2.04
N TYR A 106 -14.19 15.32 -2.04
CA TYR A 106 -13.45 16.51 -2.43
C TYR A 106 -13.80 16.98 -3.84
N LEU A 107 -13.87 16.07 -4.81
CA LEU A 107 -14.25 16.40 -6.19
C LEU A 107 -15.69 16.91 -6.28
N THR A 108 -16.63 16.36 -5.47
CA THR A 108 -18.01 16.83 -5.37
C THR A 108 -18.06 18.25 -4.86
N ASN A 109 -17.38 18.53 -3.75
CA ASN A 109 -17.39 19.84 -3.10
C ASN A 109 -16.77 20.93 -3.99
N ARG A 110 -15.82 20.57 -4.83
CA ARG A 110 -15.08 21.52 -5.67
C ARG A 110 -15.64 21.67 -7.09
N PHE A 111 -16.03 20.58 -7.73
CA PHE A 111 -16.37 20.53 -9.15
C PHE A 111 -17.80 20.04 -9.42
N GLY A 112 -18.50 19.64 -8.38
CA GLY A 112 -19.88 19.17 -8.45
C GLY A 112 -20.02 17.68 -8.75
N ILE A 113 -21.23 17.17 -8.47
CA ILE A 113 -21.57 15.75 -8.51
C ILE A 113 -21.36 15.09 -9.89
N LYS A 114 -21.52 15.86 -10.99
CA LYS A 114 -21.35 15.29 -12.35
C LYS A 114 -19.90 14.86 -12.59
N ILE A 115 -18.93 15.72 -12.25
CA ILE A 115 -17.50 15.44 -12.42
C ILE A 115 -17.07 14.30 -11.49
N GLN A 116 -17.49 14.35 -10.24
CA GLN A 116 -17.23 13.30 -9.27
C GLN A 116 -17.69 11.93 -9.79
N ARG A 117 -18.87 11.79 -10.37
CA ARG A 117 -19.37 10.51 -10.89
C ARG A 117 -18.47 9.90 -11.94
N TYR A 118 -17.96 10.70 -12.91
CA TYR A 118 -17.02 10.21 -13.92
C TYR A 118 -15.74 9.66 -13.27
N TYR A 119 -15.14 10.42 -12.35
CA TYR A 119 -13.95 9.99 -11.64
C TYR A 119 -14.21 8.75 -10.76
N THR A 120 -15.36 8.68 -10.11
CA THR A 120 -15.74 7.53 -9.29
C THR A 120 -15.87 6.25 -10.10
N TYR A 121 -16.56 6.27 -11.22
CA TYR A 121 -16.68 5.08 -12.07
C TYR A 121 -15.34 4.67 -12.67
N LEU A 122 -14.54 5.63 -13.13
CA LEU A 122 -13.21 5.35 -13.65
C LEU A 122 -12.30 4.75 -12.57
N PHE A 123 -12.32 5.35 -11.37
CA PHE A 123 -11.57 4.85 -10.22
C PHE A 123 -11.99 3.41 -9.85
N LEU A 124 -13.28 3.14 -9.71
CA LEU A 124 -13.77 1.81 -9.34
C LEU A 124 -13.39 0.76 -10.38
N PHE A 125 -13.50 1.09 -11.66
CA PHE A 125 -13.11 0.19 -12.75
C PHE A 125 -11.61 -0.14 -12.70
N LEU A 126 -10.75 0.89 -12.62
CA LEU A 126 -9.30 0.70 -12.57
C LEU A 126 -8.84 0.05 -11.27
N SER A 127 -9.42 0.42 -10.12
CA SER A 127 -9.04 -0.15 -8.83
C SER A 127 -9.40 -1.63 -8.72
N LEU A 128 -10.47 -2.08 -9.37
CA LEU A 128 -10.80 -3.50 -9.45
C LEU A 128 -9.70 -4.29 -10.17
N GLY A 129 -9.22 -3.77 -11.30
CA GLY A 129 -8.10 -4.35 -12.05
C GLY A 129 -6.82 -4.43 -11.23
N TYR A 130 -6.43 -3.32 -10.58
CA TYR A 130 -5.24 -3.28 -9.71
C TYR A 130 -5.34 -4.25 -8.54
N THR A 131 -6.48 -4.26 -7.85
CA THR A 131 -6.66 -5.10 -6.67
C THR A 131 -6.58 -6.59 -7.02
N GLY A 132 -7.17 -6.99 -8.16
CA GLY A 132 -7.06 -8.35 -8.68
C GLY A 132 -5.61 -8.70 -9.07
N ALA A 133 -4.91 -7.77 -9.72
CA ALA A 133 -3.50 -7.95 -10.07
C ALA A 133 -2.60 -8.14 -8.83
N PHE A 134 -2.86 -7.44 -7.72
CA PHE A 134 -2.11 -7.64 -6.47
C PHE A 134 -2.39 -8.99 -5.79
N LEU A 135 -3.58 -9.56 -5.94
CA LEU A 135 -3.93 -10.84 -5.31
C LEU A 135 -3.23 -12.03 -5.97
N TYR A 136 -2.98 -11.96 -7.27
CA TYR A 136 -2.40 -13.07 -8.05
C TYR A 136 -0.99 -13.49 -7.60
N PRO A 137 0.01 -12.60 -7.38
CA PRO A 137 1.37 -13.02 -7.01
C PRO A 137 1.44 -13.78 -5.72
N VAL A 138 0.66 -13.36 -4.72
CA VAL A 138 0.69 -14.05 -3.44
C VAL A 138 0.04 -15.43 -3.56
N ALA A 139 -1.01 -15.56 -4.38
CA ALA A 139 -1.59 -16.85 -4.69
C ALA A 139 -0.58 -17.77 -5.42
N LYS A 140 0.24 -17.21 -6.31
CA LYS A 140 1.34 -17.94 -6.97
C LYS A 140 2.41 -18.38 -5.97
N ILE A 141 2.79 -17.52 -5.01
CA ILE A 141 3.73 -17.90 -3.93
C ILE A 141 3.15 -19.06 -3.10
N VAL A 142 1.88 -19.00 -2.72
CA VAL A 142 1.21 -20.08 -1.99
C VAL A 142 1.18 -21.36 -2.83
N ASN A 143 0.81 -21.28 -4.11
CA ASN A 143 0.80 -22.41 -5.04
C ASN A 143 2.19 -23.08 -5.11
N VAL A 144 3.26 -22.31 -5.39
CA VAL A 144 4.62 -22.84 -5.52
C VAL A 144 5.13 -23.42 -4.19
N SER A 145 4.77 -22.80 -3.07
CA SER A 145 5.28 -23.20 -1.75
C SER A 145 4.54 -24.39 -1.13
N THR A 146 3.24 -24.55 -1.44
CA THR A 146 2.37 -25.54 -0.80
C THR A 146 1.88 -26.64 -1.74
N GLY A 147 2.00 -26.45 -3.06
CA GLY A 147 1.39 -27.31 -4.07
C GLY A 147 -0.13 -27.13 -4.23
N LEU A 148 -0.76 -26.22 -3.47
CA LEU A 148 -2.18 -25.89 -3.63
C LEU A 148 -2.42 -25.24 -5.00
N ASP A 149 -3.45 -25.69 -5.71
CA ASP A 149 -3.81 -25.10 -7.00
C ASP A 149 -4.00 -23.57 -6.89
N ILE A 150 -3.61 -22.86 -7.95
CA ILE A 150 -3.57 -21.39 -7.93
C ILE A 150 -4.97 -20.77 -7.78
N TYR A 151 -6.00 -21.37 -8.35
CA TYR A 151 -7.38 -20.88 -8.26
C TYR A 151 -7.92 -21.05 -6.84
N TYR A 152 -7.64 -22.18 -6.19
CA TYR A 152 -7.98 -22.37 -4.77
C TYR A 152 -7.19 -21.41 -3.87
N SER A 153 -5.93 -21.14 -4.18
CA SER A 153 -5.12 -20.14 -3.44
C SER A 153 -5.72 -18.74 -3.55
N ILE A 154 -6.16 -18.31 -4.74
CA ILE A 154 -6.82 -17.02 -4.96
C ILE A 154 -8.12 -16.93 -4.16
N ILE A 155 -8.97 -17.97 -4.21
CA ILE A 155 -10.26 -18.01 -3.50
C ILE A 155 -10.03 -17.94 -1.99
N LEU A 156 -9.11 -18.76 -1.45
CA LEU A 156 -8.83 -18.82 -0.02
C LEU A 156 -8.32 -17.48 0.51
N LEU A 157 -7.29 -16.93 -0.12
CA LEU A 157 -6.69 -15.66 0.31
C LEU A 157 -7.65 -14.49 0.12
N GLY A 158 -8.26 -14.37 -1.06
CA GLY A 158 -9.24 -13.33 -1.34
C GLY A 158 -10.45 -13.40 -0.42
N GLY A 159 -10.95 -14.60 -0.11
CA GLY A 159 -12.04 -14.83 0.83
C GLY A 159 -11.72 -14.38 2.25
N ILE A 160 -10.56 -14.76 2.79
CA ILE A 160 -10.11 -14.35 4.13
C ILE A 160 -10.00 -12.83 4.22
N ILE A 161 -9.32 -12.20 3.24
CA ILE A 161 -9.13 -10.75 3.21
C ILE A 161 -10.48 -10.02 3.14
N MET A 162 -11.36 -10.47 2.25
CA MET A 162 -12.68 -9.90 2.04
C MET A 162 -13.54 -9.93 3.32
N VAL A 163 -13.54 -11.05 4.06
CA VAL A 163 -14.37 -11.23 5.26
C VAL A 163 -13.95 -10.26 6.37
N TYR A 164 -12.66 -10.23 6.75
CA TYR A 164 -12.27 -9.35 7.85
C TYR A 164 -12.35 -7.87 7.50
N THR A 165 -12.12 -7.51 6.23
CA THR A 165 -12.25 -6.12 5.74
C THR A 165 -13.71 -5.65 5.81
N ALA A 166 -14.66 -6.51 5.38
CA ALA A 166 -16.09 -6.18 5.40
C ALA A 166 -16.63 -5.94 6.83
N VAL A 167 -16.02 -6.58 7.84
CA VAL A 167 -16.47 -6.47 9.24
C VAL A 167 -15.87 -5.27 9.96
N GLY A 168 -14.57 -5.01 9.79
CA GLY A 168 -13.79 -4.15 10.69
C GLY A 168 -13.61 -2.69 10.26
N GLY A 169 -13.89 -2.33 8.99
CA GLY A 169 -13.68 -0.97 8.48
C GLY A 169 -12.22 -0.50 8.56
N LEU A 170 -11.97 0.83 8.51
CA LEU A 170 -10.62 1.39 8.43
C LEU A 170 -9.75 1.10 9.67
N TRP A 171 -10.33 1.06 10.88
CA TRP A 171 -9.56 0.72 12.08
C TRP A 171 -8.99 -0.69 12.02
N ALA A 172 -9.78 -1.67 11.56
CA ALA A 172 -9.26 -3.03 11.34
C ALA A 172 -8.10 -3.01 10.35
N VAL A 173 -8.26 -2.31 9.23
CA VAL A 173 -7.23 -2.19 8.19
C VAL A 173 -5.93 -1.62 8.76
N VAL A 174 -5.95 -0.44 9.39
CA VAL A 174 -4.72 0.21 9.86
C VAL A 174 -4.03 -0.55 11.01
N VAL A 175 -4.77 -1.23 11.87
CA VAL A 175 -4.18 -2.03 12.96
C VAL A 175 -3.59 -3.33 12.43
N THR A 176 -4.28 -4.03 11.54
CA THR A 176 -3.73 -5.22 10.89
C THR A 176 -2.51 -4.90 10.04
N ASP A 177 -2.49 -3.76 9.33
CA ASP A 177 -1.33 -3.30 8.57
C ASP A 177 -0.09 -3.13 9.45
N VAL A 178 -0.23 -2.55 10.66
CA VAL A 178 0.90 -2.41 11.60
C VAL A 178 1.40 -3.78 12.07
N LEU A 179 0.50 -4.72 12.38
CA LEU A 179 0.91 -6.08 12.77
C LEU A 179 1.62 -6.81 11.63
N GLN A 180 1.10 -6.70 10.43
CA GLN A 180 1.68 -7.27 9.21
C GLN A 180 3.06 -6.67 8.92
N PHE A 181 3.24 -5.35 9.12
CA PHE A 181 4.54 -4.67 9.05
C PHE A 181 5.53 -5.25 10.04
N VAL A 182 5.13 -5.45 11.29
CA VAL A 182 6.01 -6.00 12.34
C VAL A 182 6.42 -7.43 12.01
N ILE A 183 5.47 -8.29 11.60
CA ILE A 183 5.74 -9.69 11.24
C ILE A 183 6.71 -9.76 10.05
N LEU A 184 6.42 -9.02 8.99
CA LEU A 184 7.24 -9.01 7.77
C LEU A 184 8.64 -8.47 8.03
N THR A 185 8.74 -7.33 8.72
CA THR A 185 10.04 -6.69 9.03
C THR A 185 10.89 -7.62 9.91
N ALA A 186 10.28 -8.27 10.90
CA ALA A 186 10.99 -9.23 11.73
C ALA A 186 11.49 -10.45 10.93
N ALA A 187 10.68 -10.96 10.00
CA ALA A 187 11.12 -12.05 9.10
C ALA A 187 12.34 -11.63 8.26
N VAL A 188 12.31 -10.44 7.66
CA VAL A 188 13.43 -9.91 6.87
C VAL A 188 14.69 -9.70 7.73
N LEU A 189 14.54 -9.14 8.93
CA LEU A 189 15.65 -8.95 9.87
C LEU A 189 16.31 -10.25 10.32
N ILE A 190 15.62 -11.39 10.19
CA ILE A 190 16.20 -12.72 10.40
C ILE A 190 16.90 -13.22 9.13
N VAL A 191 16.27 -13.04 7.96
CA VAL A 191 16.82 -13.52 6.68
C VAL A 191 18.15 -12.84 6.34
N VAL A 192 18.28 -11.53 6.56
CA VAL A 192 19.48 -10.76 6.19
C VAL A 192 20.77 -11.30 6.81
N PRO A 193 20.89 -11.44 8.15
CA PRO A 193 22.11 -11.97 8.74
C PRO A 193 22.38 -13.43 8.35
N LEU A 194 21.34 -14.28 8.25
CA LEU A 194 21.51 -15.65 7.80
C LEU A 194 21.98 -15.74 6.35
N SER A 195 21.55 -14.81 5.50
CA SER A 195 22.02 -14.70 4.12
C SER A 195 23.50 -14.28 4.07
N LEU A 196 23.93 -13.35 4.92
CA LEU A 196 25.31 -12.95 5.03
C LEU A 196 26.20 -14.08 5.58
N ASP A 197 25.71 -14.82 6.56
CA ASP A 197 26.42 -16.00 7.09
C ASP A 197 26.63 -17.07 5.99
N ALA A 198 25.66 -17.24 5.08
CA ALA A 198 25.73 -18.22 3.98
C ALA A 198 26.78 -17.89 2.90
N VAL A 199 27.28 -16.66 2.87
CA VAL A 199 28.33 -16.18 1.95
C VAL A 199 29.61 -15.78 2.70
N ASP A 200 29.78 -16.23 3.94
CA ASP A 200 30.93 -15.93 4.82
C ASP A 200 31.14 -14.41 5.07
N GLY A 201 30.04 -13.65 5.12
CA GLY A 201 30.01 -12.25 5.50
C GLY A 201 30.02 -11.26 4.35
N ILE A 202 29.85 -9.98 4.72
CA ILE A 202 29.70 -8.89 3.74
C ILE A 202 30.96 -8.64 2.91
N GLY A 203 32.15 -8.92 3.45
CA GLY A 203 33.44 -8.77 2.73
C GLY A 203 33.54 -9.75 1.58
N ASN A 204 33.21 -11.03 1.82
CA ASN A 204 33.24 -12.07 0.79
C ASN A 204 32.11 -11.85 -0.23
N PHE A 205 30.92 -11.43 0.21
CA PHE A 205 29.85 -11.01 -0.71
C PHE A 205 30.33 -9.92 -1.68
N ALA A 206 30.95 -8.85 -1.15
CA ALA A 206 31.45 -7.75 -1.98
C ALA A 206 32.56 -8.17 -2.96
N ALA A 207 33.43 -9.08 -2.53
CA ALA A 207 34.53 -9.58 -3.36
C ALA A 207 34.09 -10.57 -4.46
N SER A 208 32.98 -11.30 -4.22
CA SER A 208 32.48 -12.35 -5.14
C SER A 208 31.36 -11.86 -6.04
N ALA A 209 30.81 -10.65 -5.79
CA ALA A 209 29.75 -10.07 -6.61
C ALA A 209 30.29 -9.67 -8.01
N PRO A 210 29.45 -9.70 -9.07
CA PRO A 210 29.83 -9.22 -10.39
C PRO A 210 30.35 -7.77 -10.38
N ASP A 211 31.32 -7.39 -11.20
CA ASP A 211 31.95 -6.06 -11.23
C ASP A 211 30.94 -4.89 -11.35
N THR A 212 29.85 -5.11 -12.12
CA THR A 212 28.80 -4.08 -12.34
C THR A 212 27.73 -4.06 -11.27
N PHE A 213 27.80 -4.96 -10.27
CA PHE A 213 26.71 -5.22 -9.34
C PHE A 213 26.43 -4.06 -8.37
N PHE A 214 27.44 -3.24 -8.14
CA PHE A 214 27.33 -2.04 -7.29
C PHE A 214 27.14 -0.74 -8.09
N ASN A 215 26.88 -0.84 -9.40
CA ASN A 215 26.51 0.32 -10.19
C ASN A 215 25.09 0.77 -9.85
N ALA A 216 24.88 2.09 -9.77
CA ALA A 216 23.58 2.67 -9.51
C ALA A 216 22.60 2.56 -10.69
N PHE A 217 23.13 2.33 -11.90
CA PHE A 217 22.38 2.28 -13.17
C PHE A 217 22.90 1.11 -14.00
N ALA A 218 21.95 0.35 -14.61
CA ALA A 218 22.29 -0.72 -15.55
C ALA A 218 21.10 -1.04 -16.46
N GLY A 219 21.38 -1.50 -17.70
CA GLY A 219 20.36 -1.89 -18.67
C GLY A 219 19.35 -0.78 -18.96
N GLU A 220 18.06 -1.10 -18.86
CA GLU A 220 16.95 -0.14 -19.03
C GLU A 220 16.82 0.88 -17.88
N TYR A 221 17.44 0.61 -16.73
CA TYR A 221 17.35 1.43 -15.51
C TYR A 221 18.36 2.58 -15.55
N THR A 222 18.14 3.49 -16.49
CA THR A 222 18.95 4.69 -16.72
C THR A 222 18.63 5.80 -15.73
N PRO A 223 19.45 6.88 -15.61
CA PRO A 223 19.09 8.07 -14.85
C PRO A 223 17.72 8.65 -15.22
N LEU A 224 17.35 8.58 -16.50
CA LEU A 224 16.04 9.02 -16.99
C LEU A 224 14.93 8.15 -16.39
N PHE A 225 15.11 6.82 -16.34
CA PHE A 225 14.17 5.91 -15.70
C PHE A 225 13.97 6.27 -14.22
N ILE A 226 15.06 6.53 -13.49
CA ILE A 226 15.02 6.87 -12.05
C ILE A 226 14.20 8.15 -11.81
N VAL A 227 14.42 9.19 -12.62
CA VAL A 227 13.65 10.44 -12.54
C VAL A 227 12.18 10.20 -12.90
N ALA A 228 11.92 9.48 -13.99
CA ALA A 228 10.56 9.12 -14.42
C ALA A 228 9.81 8.35 -13.34
N PHE A 229 10.47 7.37 -12.73
CA PHE A 229 9.91 6.56 -11.65
C PHE A 229 9.61 7.38 -10.38
N CYS A 230 10.49 8.33 -10.02
CA CYS A 230 10.24 9.27 -8.92
C CYS A 230 9.00 10.12 -9.17
N LEU A 231 8.90 10.74 -10.34
CA LEU A 231 7.76 11.59 -10.71
C LEU A 231 6.46 10.79 -10.77
N TYR A 232 6.51 9.61 -11.38
CA TYR A 232 5.36 8.69 -11.41
C TYR A 232 4.87 8.37 -10.00
N ASN A 233 5.78 7.96 -9.09
CA ASN A 233 5.41 7.60 -7.73
C ASN A 233 4.99 8.80 -6.88
N LEU A 234 5.53 9.98 -7.11
CA LEU A 234 5.06 11.21 -6.47
C LEU A 234 3.57 11.44 -6.76
N VAL A 235 3.16 11.28 -8.01
CA VAL A 235 1.76 11.42 -8.43
C VAL A 235 0.91 10.25 -7.95
N PHE A 236 1.41 9.03 -8.11
CA PHE A 236 0.70 7.81 -7.73
C PHE A 236 0.41 7.74 -6.23
N ILE A 237 1.44 7.90 -5.39
CA ILE A 237 1.30 7.83 -3.92
C ILE A 237 0.61 9.09 -3.38
N GLY A 238 0.87 10.25 -4.00
CA GLY A 238 0.28 11.53 -3.60
C GLY A 238 -1.21 11.67 -3.94
N GLY A 239 -1.71 10.94 -4.95
CA GLY A 239 -3.07 11.11 -5.47
C GLY A 239 -3.94 9.87 -5.50
N ASN A 240 -3.38 8.67 -5.33
CA ASN A 240 -4.17 7.45 -5.26
C ASN A 240 -5.13 7.52 -4.07
N TRP A 241 -6.40 7.31 -4.35
CA TRP A 241 -7.47 7.51 -3.36
C TRP A 241 -7.29 6.64 -2.11
N ALA A 242 -6.77 5.42 -2.28
CA ALA A 242 -6.49 4.53 -1.16
C ALA A 242 -5.41 5.10 -0.22
N TYR A 243 -4.38 5.71 -0.77
CA TYR A 243 -3.28 6.29 0.02
C TYR A 243 -3.67 7.66 0.61
N VAL A 244 -4.42 8.46 -0.15
CA VAL A 244 -4.97 9.74 0.30
C VAL A 244 -5.81 9.58 1.58
N GLN A 245 -6.53 8.45 1.72
CA GLN A 245 -7.28 8.15 2.94
C GLN A 245 -6.42 8.18 4.21
N ARG A 246 -5.10 7.85 4.13
CA ARG A 246 -4.16 7.93 5.28
C ARG A 246 -3.81 9.38 5.62
N TYR A 247 -3.81 10.28 4.64
CA TYR A 247 -3.58 11.71 4.89
C TYR A 247 -4.83 12.39 5.45
N THR A 248 -6.02 12.07 4.89
CA THR A 248 -7.29 12.67 5.32
C THR A 248 -7.76 12.16 6.67
N SER A 249 -7.43 10.92 7.06
CA SER A 249 -7.74 10.35 8.37
C SER A 249 -6.78 10.76 9.49
N ALA A 250 -5.70 11.49 9.19
CA ALA A 250 -4.80 12.05 10.19
C ALA A 250 -5.48 13.18 10.99
N ARG A 251 -5.03 13.43 12.23
CA ARG A 251 -5.64 14.42 13.13
C ARG A 251 -5.59 15.85 12.58
N ASP A 252 -4.45 16.26 12.06
CA ASP A 252 -4.16 17.60 11.58
C ASP A 252 -3.13 17.60 10.44
N LYS A 253 -2.87 18.77 9.85
CA LYS A 253 -1.90 18.97 8.76
C LYS A 253 -0.50 18.47 9.10
N ARG A 254 -0.02 18.72 10.33
CA ARG A 254 1.31 18.29 10.77
C ARG A 254 1.38 16.77 10.88
N SER A 255 0.32 16.15 11.36
CA SER A 255 0.20 14.69 11.42
C SER A 255 0.16 14.09 10.01
N ALA A 256 -0.57 14.67 9.08
CA ALA A 256 -0.58 14.24 7.68
C ALA A 256 0.82 14.34 7.03
N SER A 257 1.56 15.44 7.28
CA SER A 257 2.96 15.57 6.84
C SER A 257 3.85 14.46 7.41
N LYS A 258 3.70 14.13 8.70
CA LYS A 258 4.47 13.06 9.35
C LYS A 258 4.18 11.68 8.76
N VAL A 259 2.96 11.43 8.26
CA VAL A 259 2.63 10.19 7.53
C VAL A 259 3.53 10.03 6.29
N GLY A 260 3.65 11.08 5.47
CA GLY A 260 4.53 11.06 4.29
C GLY A 260 6.02 10.96 4.67
N TYR A 261 6.45 11.66 5.71
CA TYR A 261 7.84 11.58 6.18
C TYR A 261 8.20 10.20 6.75
N LEU A 262 7.27 9.55 7.46
CA LEU A 262 7.50 8.18 7.95
C LEU A 262 7.60 7.20 6.78
N PHE A 263 6.71 7.32 5.79
CA PHE A 263 6.79 6.53 4.56
C PHE A 263 8.14 6.71 3.86
N GLY A 264 8.58 7.94 3.64
CA GLY A 264 9.89 8.24 3.04
C GLY A 264 11.06 7.70 3.87
N GLY A 265 11.03 7.87 5.20
CA GLY A 265 12.06 7.35 6.11
C GLY A 265 12.16 5.83 6.11
N LEU A 266 11.03 5.12 6.00
CA LEU A 266 11.03 3.66 5.85
C LEU A 266 11.63 3.24 4.51
N TYR A 267 11.34 3.94 3.40
CA TYR A 267 11.95 3.68 2.09
C TYR A 267 13.42 4.10 1.96
N LEU A 268 13.96 4.85 2.93
CA LEU A 268 15.40 5.09 3.02
C LEU A 268 16.17 3.84 3.48
N ILE A 269 15.56 3.04 4.36
CA ILE A 269 16.24 1.92 5.03
C ILE A 269 15.81 0.57 4.43
N SER A 270 14.52 0.39 4.19
CA SER A 270 13.94 -0.91 3.84
C SER A 270 14.48 -1.52 2.53
N PRO A 271 14.75 -0.78 1.43
CA PRO A 271 15.28 -1.38 0.22
C PRO A 271 16.64 -2.05 0.42
N ILE A 272 17.50 -1.49 1.28
CA ILE A 272 18.81 -2.06 1.60
C ILE A 272 18.60 -3.44 2.26
N LEU A 273 17.71 -3.53 3.23
CA LEU A 273 17.44 -4.77 3.96
C LEU A 273 16.77 -5.82 3.07
N TRP A 274 15.82 -5.41 2.24
CA TRP A 274 15.01 -6.37 1.48
C TRP A 274 15.65 -6.82 0.18
N MET A 275 16.52 -6.02 -0.41
CA MET A 275 17.19 -6.39 -1.66
C MET A 275 18.50 -7.13 -1.44
N LEU A 276 19.06 -7.08 -0.23
CA LEU A 276 20.31 -7.78 0.07
C LEU A 276 20.24 -9.31 -0.08
N PRO A 277 19.18 -10.01 0.41
CA PRO A 277 19.08 -11.47 0.24
C PRO A 277 19.10 -11.95 -1.22
N PRO A 278 18.33 -11.42 -2.17
CA PRO A 278 18.42 -11.83 -3.57
C PRO A 278 19.75 -11.42 -4.23
N MET A 279 20.37 -10.30 -3.80
CA MET A 279 21.71 -9.93 -4.24
C MET A 279 22.75 -10.98 -3.81
N ILE A 280 22.68 -11.45 -2.57
CA ILE A 280 23.55 -12.52 -2.06
C ILE A 280 23.29 -13.83 -2.79
N TYR A 281 22.02 -14.14 -3.08
CA TYR A 281 21.66 -15.35 -3.83
C TYR A 281 22.30 -15.40 -5.21
N ARG A 282 22.46 -14.24 -5.89
CA ARG A 282 23.19 -14.14 -7.16
C ARG A 282 24.62 -14.64 -7.08
N VAL A 283 25.30 -14.37 -5.96
CA VAL A 283 26.68 -14.83 -5.73
C VAL A 283 26.72 -16.34 -5.49
N LEU A 284 25.75 -16.87 -4.76
CA LEU A 284 25.66 -18.29 -4.42
C LEU A 284 25.19 -19.17 -5.60
N GLU A 285 24.28 -18.66 -6.41
CA GLU A 285 23.64 -19.38 -7.54
C GLU A 285 23.47 -18.40 -8.72
N PRO A 286 24.49 -18.26 -9.58
CA PRO A 286 24.49 -17.21 -10.62
C PRO A 286 23.67 -17.55 -11.88
N GLY A 287 22.98 -18.68 -11.94
CA GLY A 287 22.39 -19.25 -13.16
C GLY A 287 20.93 -18.86 -13.47
N LEU A 288 20.22 -18.15 -12.57
CA LEU A 288 18.81 -17.82 -12.82
C LEU A 288 18.66 -16.72 -13.87
N SER A 289 17.65 -16.85 -14.72
CA SER A 289 17.32 -15.86 -15.76
C SER A 289 15.82 -15.73 -15.98
N GLY A 290 15.36 -14.54 -16.38
CA GLY A 290 13.95 -14.27 -16.72
C GLY A 290 13.00 -14.59 -15.54
N LEU A 291 12.00 -15.43 -15.80
CA LEU A 291 11.00 -15.78 -14.77
C LEU A 291 11.55 -16.56 -13.57
N GLU A 292 12.73 -17.18 -13.70
CA GLU A 292 13.37 -17.89 -12.58
C GLU A 292 13.96 -16.90 -11.56
N SER A 293 14.48 -15.76 -12.02
CA SER A 293 15.02 -14.71 -11.15
C SER A 293 13.96 -14.08 -10.25
N GLU A 294 12.68 -14.13 -10.63
CA GLU A 294 11.54 -13.72 -9.79
C GLU A 294 11.46 -14.52 -8.48
N GLY A 295 12.00 -15.74 -8.44
CA GLY A 295 12.07 -16.61 -7.27
C GLY A 295 13.28 -16.35 -6.36
N ALA A 296 14.25 -15.52 -6.74
CA ALA A 296 15.55 -15.40 -6.08
C ALA A 296 15.45 -15.11 -4.57
N TYR A 297 14.56 -14.21 -4.16
CA TYR A 297 14.33 -13.92 -2.73
C TYR A 297 13.83 -15.15 -1.97
N LEU A 298 12.85 -15.86 -2.53
CA LEU A 298 12.24 -17.03 -1.90
C LEU A 298 13.22 -18.20 -1.84
N LEU A 299 14.02 -18.39 -2.90
CA LEU A 299 15.07 -19.41 -2.96
C LEU A 299 16.17 -19.15 -1.92
N MET A 300 16.56 -17.89 -1.71
CA MET A 300 17.46 -17.53 -0.62
C MET A 300 16.85 -17.86 0.75
N CYS A 301 15.59 -17.52 0.97
CA CYS A 301 14.88 -17.88 2.20
C CYS A 301 14.85 -19.39 2.43
N GLN A 302 14.57 -20.19 1.39
CA GLN A 302 14.58 -21.66 1.47
C GLN A 302 15.95 -22.24 1.85
N ARG A 303 17.03 -21.57 1.41
CA ARG A 303 18.40 -21.99 1.71
C ARG A 303 18.82 -21.73 3.16
N VAL A 304 18.38 -20.60 3.74
CA VAL A 304 18.92 -20.13 5.03
C VAL A 304 17.95 -20.25 6.21
N LEU A 305 16.64 -20.33 5.97
CA LEU A 305 15.68 -20.36 7.05
C LEU A 305 15.45 -21.78 7.58
N PRO A 306 15.53 -21.98 8.91
CA PRO A 306 15.11 -23.21 9.54
C PRO A 306 13.60 -23.42 9.48
N ALA A 307 13.15 -24.64 9.78
CA ALA A 307 11.74 -25.01 9.81
C ALA A 307 10.92 -24.07 10.72
N GLY A 308 9.75 -23.68 10.27
CA GLY A 308 8.84 -22.72 10.91
C GLY A 308 9.09 -21.25 10.52
N LEU A 309 10.33 -20.87 10.20
CA LEU A 309 10.65 -19.50 9.79
C LEU A 309 10.38 -19.25 8.30
N MET A 310 10.42 -20.29 7.48
CA MET A 310 9.93 -20.19 6.10
C MET A 310 8.44 -19.86 6.08
N GLY A 311 7.65 -20.46 6.97
CA GLY A 311 6.25 -20.12 7.18
C GLY A 311 6.03 -18.68 7.63
N LEU A 312 6.91 -18.14 8.49
CA LEU A 312 6.89 -16.73 8.90
C LEU A 312 7.12 -15.80 7.70
N MET A 313 8.09 -16.10 6.83
CA MET A 313 8.41 -15.29 5.67
C MET A 313 7.28 -15.30 4.62
N ILE A 314 6.77 -16.48 4.28
CA ILE A 314 5.64 -16.62 3.35
C ILE A 314 4.39 -15.96 3.93
N GLY A 315 4.09 -16.17 5.22
CA GLY A 315 3.01 -15.48 5.93
C GLY A 315 3.16 -13.96 5.85
N GLY A 316 4.38 -13.44 6.06
CA GLY A 316 4.69 -12.02 5.90
C GLY A 316 4.39 -11.48 4.49
N MET A 317 4.77 -12.23 3.44
CA MET A 317 4.46 -11.88 2.04
C MET A 317 2.95 -11.90 1.75
N ILE A 318 2.23 -12.91 2.27
CA ILE A 318 0.76 -13.02 2.18
C ILE A 318 0.13 -11.79 2.85
N PHE A 319 0.58 -11.43 4.04
CA PHE A 319 0.04 -10.31 4.80
C PHE A 319 0.35 -8.97 4.15
N ALA A 320 1.54 -8.79 3.57
CA ALA A 320 1.87 -7.58 2.81
C ALA A 320 0.88 -7.35 1.66
N THR A 321 0.57 -8.39 0.90
CA THR A 321 -0.44 -8.30 -0.16
C THR A 321 -1.85 -8.11 0.39
N ALA A 322 -2.19 -8.78 1.49
CA ALA A 322 -3.48 -8.62 2.16
C ALA A 322 -3.71 -7.14 2.56
N SER A 323 -2.67 -6.42 3.02
CA SER A 323 -2.73 -4.99 3.34
C SER A 323 -3.10 -4.14 2.11
N SER A 324 -2.50 -4.39 0.96
CA SER A 324 -2.81 -3.66 -0.29
C SER A 324 -4.25 -3.93 -0.77
N VAL A 325 -4.68 -5.19 -0.71
CA VAL A 325 -6.03 -5.61 -1.14
C VAL A 325 -7.10 -5.06 -0.19
N ASN A 326 -6.95 -5.22 1.13
CA ASN A 326 -7.94 -4.76 2.10
C ASN A 326 -8.12 -3.23 2.08
N THR A 327 -7.04 -2.49 1.86
CA THR A 327 -7.08 -1.03 1.69
C THR A 327 -7.93 -0.65 0.48
N SER A 328 -7.75 -1.32 -0.65
CA SER A 328 -8.53 -1.09 -1.88
C SER A 328 -10.01 -1.48 -1.70
N LEU A 329 -10.29 -2.61 -1.04
CA LEU A 329 -11.65 -3.07 -0.73
C LEU A 329 -12.39 -2.07 0.18
N ASN A 330 -11.74 -1.61 1.25
CA ASN A 330 -12.32 -0.66 2.18
C ASN A 330 -12.62 0.69 1.49
N LEU A 331 -11.72 1.17 0.66
CA LEU A 331 -11.92 2.40 -0.08
C LEU A 331 -13.03 2.27 -1.14
N ALA A 332 -13.06 1.19 -1.92
CA ALA A 332 -14.12 0.97 -2.90
C ALA A 332 -15.50 0.94 -2.22
N ALA A 333 -15.61 0.29 -1.06
CA ALA A 333 -16.83 0.29 -0.26
C ALA A 333 -17.18 1.68 0.27
N ALA A 334 -16.18 2.49 0.68
CA ALA A 334 -16.38 3.87 1.10
C ALA A 334 -16.98 4.73 -0.02
N VAL A 335 -16.37 4.65 -1.21
CA VAL A 335 -16.81 5.38 -2.40
C VAL A 335 -18.22 4.93 -2.84
N LEU A 336 -18.47 3.62 -2.92
CA LEU A 336 -19.81 3.10 -3.27
C LEU A 336 -20.88 3.54 -2.27
N THR A 337 -20.57 3.57 -0.98
CA THR A 337 -21.52 3.92 0.06
C THR A 337 -21.72 5.41 0.20
N ASN A 338 -20.64 6.18 0.37
CA ASN A 338 -20.70 7.61 0.66
C ASN A 338 -21.02 8.43 -0.59
N ASP A 339 -20.44 8.06 -1.73
CA ASP A 339 -20.44 8.91 -2.92
C ASP A 339 -21.48 8.46 -3.97
N ILE A 340 -22.05 7.24 -3.86
CA ILE A 340 -23.09 6.74 -4.75
C ILE A 340 -24.39 6.45 -3.98
N TYR A 341 -24.37 5.56 -2.96
CA TYR A 341 -25.60 5.10 -2.32
C TYR A 341 -26.24 6.16 -1.45
N LYS A 342 -25.47 6.86 -0.62
CA LYS A 342 -25.98 7.92 0.27
C LYS A 342 -26.67 9.07 -0.48
N PRO A 343 -26.12 9.61 -1.60
CA PRO A 343 -26.81 10.60 -2.41
C PRO A 343 -28.10 10.09 -3.09
N LEU A 344 -28.19 8.78 -3.41
CA LEU A 344 -29.38 8.15 -3.97
C LEU A 344 -30.47 7.89 -2.92
N LYS A 345 -30.06 7.69 -1.65
CA LYS A 345 -30.97 7.48 -0.51
C LYS A 345 -30.60 8.38 0.68
N PRO A 346 -30.88 9.69 0.61
CA PRO A 346 -30.49 10.66 1.63
C PRO A 346 -31.07 10.37 3.03
N THR A 347 -32.19 9.66 3.10
CA THR A 347 -32.90 9.29 4.34
C THR A 347 -32.47 7.95 4.93
N ALA A 348 -31.44 7.29 4.32
CA ALA A 348 -30.96 6.01 4.82
C ALA A 348 -30.37 6.12 6.22
N SER A 349 -30.75 5.21 7.12
CA SER A 349 -30.19 5.14 8.47
C SER A 349 -28.69 4.76 8.43
N GLN A 350 -27.93 5.14 9.46
CA GLN A 350 -26.52 4.75 9.60
C GLN A 350 -26.32 3.23 9.51
N GLN A 351 -27.23 2.46 10.12
CA GLN A 351 -27.19 0.99 10.04
C GLN A 351 -27.36 0.48 8.61
N SER A 352 -28.25 1.09 7.82
CA SER A 352 -28.44 0.75 6.40
C SER A 352 -27.20 1.07 5.58
N LEU A 353 -26.56 2.21 5.84
CA LEU A 353 -25.34 2.63 5.18
C LEU A 353 -24.17 1.67 5.47
N ILE A 354 -23.99 1.27 6.75
CA ILE A 354 -22.95 0.30 7.14
C ILE A 354 -23.24 -1.08 6.55
N ARG A 355 -24.51 -1.52 6.51
CA ARG A 355 -24.88 -2.77 5.86
C ARG A 355 -24.54 -2.73 4.37
N PHE A 356 -24.87 -1.65 3.69
CA PHE A 356 -24.52 -1.45 2.29
C PHE A 356 -23.00 -1.44 2.07
N ALA A 357 -22.22 -0.79 2.96
CA ALA A 357 -20.77 -0.78 2.92
C ALA A 357 -20.17 -2.21 2.98
N ARG A 358 -20.67 -3.03 3.90
CA ARG A 358 -20.24 -4.44 4.02
C ARG A 358 -20.55 -5.26 2.77
N ILE A 359 -21.77 -5.11 2.22
CA ILE A 359 -22.17 -5.77 0.98
C ILE A 359 -21.28 -5.30 -0.19
N SER A 360 -20.99 -4.00 -0.27
CA SER A 360 -20.12 -3.43 -1.29
C SER A 360 -18.69 -3.98 -1.20
N THR A 361 -18.14 -4.14 0.02
CA THR A 361 -16.84 -4.77 0.23
C THR A 361 -16.84 -6.22 -0.30
N LEU A 362 -17.87 -6.99 0.02
CA LEU A 362 -18.00 -8.37 -0.45
C LEU A 362 -18.14 -8.45 -1.98
N ALA A 363 -18.99 -7.62 -2.57
CA ALA A 363 -19.20 -7.59 -4.02
C ALA A 363 -17.93 -7.20 -4.78
N PHE A 364 -17.21 -6.17 -4.30
CA PHE A 364 -15.94 -5.74 -4.89
C PHE A 364 -14.85 -6.80 -4.70
N GLY A 365 -14.85 -7.50 -3.55
CA GLY A 365 -13.93 -8.60 -3.26
C GLY A 365 -14.14 -9.80 -4.20
N VAL A 366 -15.39 -10.16 -4.48
CA VAL A 366 -15.70 -11.20 -5.50
C VAL A 366 -15.19 -10.76 -6.87
N GLY A 367 -15.43 -9.50 -7.27
CA GLY A 367 -14.89 -8.95 -8.50
C GLY A 367 -13.36 -9.01 -8.56
N THR A 368 -12.68 -8.71 -7.45
CA THR A 368 -11.22 -8.83 -7.31
C THR A 368 -10.72 -10.25 -7.54
N ILE A 369 -11.40 -11.27 -6.99
CA ILE A 369 -11.09 -12.69 -7.20
C ILE A 369 -11.25 -13.06 -8.68
N LEU A 370 -12.34 -12.63 -9.31
CA LEU A 370 -12.58 -12.89 -10.74
C LEU A 370 -11.50 -12.26 -11.62
N ILE A 371 -11.07 -11.03 -11.34
CA ILE A 371 -9.96 -10.39 -12.08
C ILE A 371 -8.65 -11.15 -11.85
N ALA A 372 -8.37 -11.58 -10.60
CA ALA A 372 -7.17 -12.37 -10.32
C ALA A 372 -7.08 -13.65 -11.13
N PHE A 373 -8.21 -14.29 -11.47
CA PHE A 373 -8.25 -15.44 -12.36
C PHE A 373 -7.83 -15.13 -13.80
N LEU A 374 -7.99 -13.88 -14.24
CA LEU A 374 -7.65 -13.46 -15.60
C LEU A 374 -6.17 -13.01 -15.74
N VAL A 375 -5.48 -12.74 -14.64
CA VAL A 375 -4.07 -12.25 -14.67
C VAL A 375 -3.12 -13.19 -15.42
N PRO A 376 -3.19 -14.53 -15.28
CA PRO A 376 -2.34 -15.43 -16.05
C PRO A 376 -2.48 -15.27 -17.56
N LEU A 377 -3.66 -14.88 -18.03
CA LEU A 377 -3.96 -14.71 -19.46
C LEU A 377 -3.39 -13.38 -20.02
N ALA A 378 -3.02 -12.45 -19.15
CA ALA A 378 -2.54 -11.10 -19.51
C ALA A 378 -1.01 -10.98 -19.64
N GLY A 379 -0.26 -12.10 -19.63
CA GLY A 379 1.19 -12.10 -19.87
C GLY A 379 2.09 -11.89 -18.63
N GLY A 380 1.52 -11.89 -17.44
CA GLY A 380 2.29 -11.81 -16.19
C GLY A 380 2.08 -10.51 -15.41
N ILE A 381 2.57 -10.51 -14.15
CA ILE A 381 2.24 -9.45 -13.20
C ILE A 381 3.03 -8.17 -13.39
N VAL A 382 4.31 -8.29 -13.72
CA VAL A 382 5.21 -7.14 -13.88
C VAL A 382 4.68 -6.21 -14.96
N GLU A 383 4.29 -6.80 -16.09
CA GLU A 383 3.74 -6.07 -17.23
C GLU A 383 2.41 -5.40 -16.84
N VAL A 384 1.51 -6.13 -16.19
CA VAL A 384 0.18 -5.61 -15.81
C VAL A 384 0.30 -4.45 -14.82
N VAL A 385 1.09 -4.59 -13.75
CA VAL A 385 1.17 -3.59 -12.67
C VAL A 385 1.91 -2.34 -13.12
N LEU A 386 3.07 -2.49 -13.75
CA LEU A 386 3.88 -1.33 -14.17
C LEU A 386 3.25 -0.59 -15.36
N SER A 387 2.73 -1.33 -16.34
CA SER A 387 2.16 -0.71 -17.55
C SER A 387 0.81 -0.06 -17.29
N ILE A 388 -0.13 -0.74 -16.60
CA ILE A 388 -1.42 -0.14 -16.26
C ILE A 388 -1.19 1.08 -15.35
N GLY A 389 -0.26 0.97 -14.41
CA GLY A 389 0.11 2.07 -13.53
C GLY A 389 0.61 3.29 -14.28
N ALA A 390 1.59 3.12 -15.16
CA ALA A 390 2.16 4.20 -15.95
C ALA A 390 1.12 4.90 -16.83
N VAL A 391 0.25 4.12 -17.48
CA VAL A 391 -0.78 4.62 -18.40
C VAL A 391 -1.88 5.40 -17.67
N THR A 392 -2.31 4.94 -16.49
CA THR A 392 -3.52 5.45 -15.83
C THR A 392 -3.24 6.41 -14.67
N GLY A 393 -2.12 6.24 -13.97
CA GLY A 393 -1.85 6.93 -12.71
C GLY A 393 -1.81 8.45 -12.84
N GLY A 394 -1.02 8.98 -13.76
CA GLY A 394 -0.91 10.41 -13.97
C GLY A 394 -2.21 11.05 -14.45
N ALA A 395 -2.91 10.39 -15.37
CA ALA A 395 -4.17 10.87 -15.93
C ALA A 395 -5.31 10.92 -14.88
N LEU A 396 -5.36 9.93 -13.98
CA LEU A 396 -6.41 9.84 -12.95
C LEU A 396 -6.12 10.70 -11.73
N TYR A 397 -4.87 10.70 -11.25
CA TYR A 397 -4.50 11.32 -9.97
C TYR A 397 -3.94 12.72 -10.12
N GLY A 398 -3.25 13.02 -11.23
CA GLY A 398 -2.65 14.32 -11.50
C GLY A 398 -3.64 15.49 -11.42
N PRO A 399 -4.81 15.44 -12.08
CA PRO A 399 -5.80 16.51 -12.01
C PRO A 399 -6.32 16.81 -10.60
N ALA A 400 -6.53 15.78 -9.77
CA ALA A 400 -6.95 15.96 -8.39
C ALA A 400 -5.86 16.61 -7.53
N ILE A 401 -4.59 16.19 -7.71
CA ILE A 401 -3.44 16.81 -7.03
C ILE A 401 -3.28 18.26 -7.46
N TRP A 402 -3.29 18.55 -8.77
CA TRP A 402 -3.16 19.92 -9.27
C TRP A 402 -4.23 20.83 -8.68
N ALA A 403 -5.46 20.32 -8.59
CA ALA A 403 -6.57 21.05 -8.03
C ALA A 403 -6.39 21.43 -6.55
N LEU A 404 -5.56 20.74 -5.76
CA LEU A 404 -5.24 21.14 -4.38
C LEU A 404 -4.46 22.48 -4.32
N PHE A 405 -3.74 22.81 -5.38
CA PHE A 405 -2.86 23.98 -5.45
C PHE A 405 -3.40 25.10 -6.34
N SER A 406 -4.32 24.78 -7.27
CA SER A 406 -4.88 25.72 -8.23
C SER A 406 -6.29 26.11 -7.85
N SER A 407 -6.62 27.39 -7.92
CA SER A 407 -7.98 27.92 -7.81
C SER A 407 -8.69 28.06 -9.16
N SER A 408 -7.95 28.04 -10.26
CA SER A 408 -8.45 28.35 -11.61
C SER A 408 -9.06 27.17 -12.34
N GLN A 409 -8.71 25.93 -11.95
CA GLN A 409 -9.18 24.73 -12.62
C GLN A 409 -10.69 24.54 -12.47
N THR A 410 -11.32 24.12 -13.54
CA THR A 410 -12.76 23.84 -13.63
C THR A 410 -13.01 22.33 -13.76
N GLY A 411 -14.23 21.88 -13.48
CA GLY A 411 -14.61 20.49 -13.69
C GLY A 411 -14.42 20.02 -15.14
N LYS A 412 -14.62 20.91 -16.11
CA LYS A 412 -14.38 20.61 -17.53
C LYS A 412 -12.89 20.46 -17.83
N SER A 413 -12.01 21.34 -17.31
CA SER A 413 -10.57 21.26 -17.57
C SER A 413 -9.96 19.99 -17.00
N ILE A 414 -10.29 19.61 -15.75
CA ILE A 414 -9.75 18.38 -15.15
C ILE A 414 -10.26 17.12 -15.86
N LEU A 415 -11.55 17.07 -16.24
CA LEU A 415 -12.11 15.92 -16.96
C LEU A 415 -11.53 15.81 -18.37
N SER A 416 -11.40 16.92 -19.11
CA SER A 416 -10.76 16.92 -20.43
C SER A 416 -9.31 16.47 -20.33
N THR A 417 -8.56 16.94 -19.32
CA THR A 417 -7.19 16.49 -19.08
C THR A 417 -7.14 14.97 -18.88
N THR A 418 -7.99 14.41 -18.02
CA THR A 418 -8.04 12.97 -17.76
C THR A 418 -8.33 12.19 -19.04
N ILE A 419 -9.37 12.58 -19.80
CA ILE A 419 -9.77 11.88 -21.03
C ILE A 419 -8.67 11.93 -22.09
N ILE A 420 -8.13 13.13 -22.36
CA ILE A 420 -7.07 13.31 -23.36
C ILE A 420 -5.81 12.53 -22.94
N SER A 421 -5.40 12.64 -21.69
CA SER A 421 -4.20 11.93 -21.22
C SER A 421 -4.37 10.41 -21.28
N LEU A 422 -5.53 9.87 -20.91
CA LEU A 422 -5.81 8.44 -21.05
C LEU A 422 -5.81 8.02 -22.53
N ALA A 423 -6.44 8.81 -23.41
CA ALA A 423 -6.47 8.49 -24.84
C ALA A 423 -5.06 8.48 -25.44
N VAL A 424 -4.21 9.47 -25.09
CA VAL A 424 -2.82 9.53 -25.56
C VAL A 424 -1.99 8.38 -25.01
N ASN A 425 -2.11 8.09 -23.71
CA ASN A 425 -1.37 7.00 -23.10
C ASN A 425 -1.77 5.64 -23.68
N LEU A 426 -3.06 5.39 -23.87
CA LEU A 426 -3.58 4.16 -24.49
C LEU A 426 -3.16 4.05 -25.97
N PHE A 427 -3.14 5.17 -26.70
CA PHE A 427 -2.64 5.21 -28.06
C PHE A 427 -1.19 4.75 -28.13
N PHE A 428 -0.31 5.35 -27.33
CA PHE A 428 1.12 4.97 -27.32
C PHE A 428 1.34 3.54 -26.86
N LYS A 429 0.55 3.04 -25.90
CA LYS A 429 0.71 1.67 -25.39
C LYS A 429 0.23 0.59 -26.37
N PHE A 430 -0.91 0.78 -27.02
CA PHE A 430 -1.58 -0.27 -27.80
C PHE A 430 -1.61 -0.03 -29.30
N LEU A 431 -1.74 1.23 -29.74
CA LEU A 431 -1.92 1.54 -31.16
C LEU A 431 -0.61 1.96 -31.85
N ALA A 432 0.26 2.70 -31.19
CA ALA A 432 1.51 3.15 -31.79
C ALA A 432 2.44 2.00 -32.21
N PRO A 433 2.59 0.88 -31.45
CA PRO A 433 3.38 -0.25 -31.89
C PRO A 433 2.88 -0.86 -33.20
N THR A 434 1.57 -0.95 -33.37
CA THR A 434 0.96 -1.56 -34.55
C THR A 434 0.84 -0.60 -35.74
N LEU A 435 0.54 0.69 -35.50
CA LEU A 435 0.30 1.67 -36.54
C LEU A 435 1.56 2.42 -37.00
N LEU A 436 2.46 2.70 -36.05
CA LEU A 436 3.65 3.52 -36.28
C LEU A 436 4.96 2.73 -36.23
N GLY A 437 4.91 1.45 -35.82
CA GLY A 437 6.08 0.57 -35.79
C GLY A 437 7.07 0.90 -34.67
N PHE A 438 6.69 1.71 -33.66
CA PHE A 438 7.55 1.99 -32.51
C PHE A 438 6.79 1.83 -31.19
N SER A 439 7.49 1.42 -30.13
CA SER A 439 7.01 1.33 -28.75
C SER A 439 7.82 2.26 -27.86
N LEU A 440 7.15 2.89 -26.90
CA LEU A 440 7.81 3.65 -25.85
C LEU A 440 8.53 2.69 -24.89
N SER A 441 9.72 3.08 -24.44
CA SER A 441 10.39 2.44 -23.31
C SER A 441 9.60 2.69 -22.01
N ARG A 442 9.84 1.90 -20.96
CA ARG A 442 9.16 2.07 -19.66
C ARG A 442 9.35 3.47 -19.05
N SER A 443 10.54 4.06 -19.22
CA SER A 443 10.81 5.43 -18.77
C SER A 443 9.98 6.46 -19.54
N GLU A 444 9.85 6.30 -20.85
CA GLU A 444 9.05 7.18 -21.70
C GLU A 444 7.56 7.03 -21.40
N GLU A 445 7.05 5.80 -21.19
CA GLU A 445 5.66 5.57 -20.76
C GLU A 445 5.33 6.31 -19.45
N MET A 446 6.24 6.26 -18.47
CA MET A 446 6.07 6.97 -17.19
C MET A 446 6.11 8.48 -17.37
N LEU A 447 7.04 9.00 -18.18
CA LEU A 447 7.15 10.44 -18.44
C LEU A 447 5.95 10.98 -19.22
N VAL A 448 5.50 10.26 -20.23
CA VAL A 448 4.30 10.60 -20.99
C VAL A 448 3.07 10.53 -20.08
N GLY A 449 2.97 9.45 -19.28
CA GLY A 449 1.88 9.22 -18.34
C GLY A 449 1.70 10.34 -17.31
N VAL A 450 2.79 10.92 -16.83
CA VAL A 450 2.77 12.05 -15.89
C VAL A 450 2.84 13.39 -16.62
N GLY A 451 3.68 13.52 -17.63
CA GLY A 451 3.96 14.80 -18.30
C GLY A 451 2.74 15.37 -19.02
N ILE A 452 2.04 14.54 -19.80
CA ILE A 452 0.87 15.00 -20.57
C ILE A 452 -0.22 15.61 -19.69
N PRO A 453 -0.71 14.95 -18.62
CA PRO A 453 -1.72 15.56 -17.78
C PRO A 453 -1.25 16.88 -17.13
N PHE A 454 0.02 16.96 -16.69
CA PHE A 454 0.54 18.18 -16.07
C PHE A 454 0.72 19.33 -17.08
N LEU A 455 1.15 19.03 -18.30
CA LEU A 455 1.23 20.04 -19.38
C LEU A 455 -0.15 20.57 -19.77
N LEU A 456 -1.15 19.70 -19.89
CA LEU A 456 -2.52 20.12 -20.17
C LEU A 456 -3.10 20.97 -19.04
N LEU A 457 -2.87 20.59 -17.77
CA LEU A 457 -3.32 21.37 -16.61
C LEU A 457 -2.65 22.74 -16.55
N ALA A 458 -1.35 22.81 -16.84
CA ALA A 458 -0.63 24.08 -16.93
C ALA A 458 -1.18 24.97 -18.07
N GLY A 459 -1.47 24.39 -19.22
CA GLY A 459 -2.09 25.10 -20.34
C GLY A 459 -3.49 25.64 -19.98
N PHE A 460 -4.32 24.83 -19.32
CA PHE A 460 -5.61 25.28 -18.80
C PHE A 460 -5.45 26.36 -17.72
N GLU A 461 -4.46 26.24 -16.82
CA GLU A 461 -4.18 27.25 -15.79
C GLU A 461 -3.94 28.63 -16.43
N ILE A 462 -3.05 28.70 -17.42
CA ILE A 462 -2.73 29.95 -18.14
C ILE A 462 -3.97 30.51 -18.86
N SER A 463 -4.77 29.64 -19.47
CA SER A 463 -5.96 30.04 -20.23
C SER A 463 -7.10 30.52 -19.33
N LEU A 464 -7.28 29.90 -18.18
CA LEU A 464 -8.39 30.16 -17.25
C LEU A 464 -8.09 31.34 -16.31
N THR A 465 -6.83 31.55 -15.90
CA THR A 465 -6.45 32.73 -15.07
C THR A 465 -6.77 34.04 -15.76
N LYS A 466 -6.80 34.07 -17.09
CA LYS A 466 -7.24 35.25 -17.87
C LYS A 466 -8.76 35.49 -17.81
N LYS A 467 -9.56 34.51 -17.36
CA LYS A 467 -11.04 34.57 -17.28
C LYS A 467 -11.59 34.57 -15.87
N ALA A 468 -10.79 34.26 -14.86
CA ALA A 468 -11.28 34.05 -13.49
C ALA A 468 -11.35 35.35 -12.69
N SER A 469 -12.49 35.95 -12.72
CA SER A 469 -13.01 36.67 -11.54
C SER A 469 -14.31 35.95 -11.14
N THR A 470 -14.36 35.45 -9.95
CA THR A 470 -15.52 34.85 -9.24
C THR A 470 -15.53 33.31 -9.16
N GLY A 471 -15.41 32.84 -7.94
CA GLY A 471 -15.90 31.52 -7.56
C GLY A 471 -14.94 30.58 -6.84
N VAL A 472 -14.02 31.08 -6.02
CA VAL A 472 -13.44 30.24 -4.98
C VAL A 472 -14.52 30.03 -3.93
N ILE A 473 -15.13 28.84 -3.89
CA ILE A 473 -15.90 28.44 -2.71
C ILE A 473 -14.85 28.23 -1.62
N PRO A 474 -14.82 29.06 -0.55
CA PRO A 474 -13.94 28.83 0.56
C PRO A 474 -14.28 27.45 1.10
N LEU A 475 -13.29 26.57 1.21
CA LEU A 475 -13.44 25.34 1.98
C LEU A 475 -13.92 25.76 3.36
N LYS A 476 -15.16 25.38 3.70
CA LYS A 476 -15.80 25.73 4.96
C LYS A 476 -14.86 25.27 6.06
N ASP A 477 -14.37 26.19 6.87
CA ASP A 477 -13.63 25.89 8.10
C ASP A 477 -14.58 25.14 9.05
N SER A 478 -14.78 23.87 8.78
CA SER A 478 -15.36 22.97 9.74
C SER A 478 -14.23 22.65 10.74
N THR A 479 -14.10 23.48 11.76
CA THR A 479 -13.51 23.04 13.02
C THR A 479 -14.20 21.72 13.35
N LEU A 480 -13.48 20.60 13.21
CA LEU A 480 -13.96 19.32 13.67
C LEU A 480 -14.27 19.50 15.16
N GLU A 481 -15.55 19.57 15.51
CA GLU A 481 -15.97 19.45 16.89
C GLU A 481 -15.36 18.15 17.40
N ASN A 482 -14.47 18.28 18.37
CA ASN A 482 -13.83 17.16 19.06
C ASN A 482 -14.92 16.47 19.91
N ASP A 483 -15.71 15.62 19.26
CA ASP A 483 -16.59 14.72 19.96
C ASP A 483 -15.70 13.64 20.62
N GLY A 484 -15.79 13.50 21.92
CA GLY A 484 -14.93 12.59 22.71
C GLY A 484 -14.98 11.11 22.27
N SER A 485 -15.86 10.75 21.33
CA SER A 485 -15.94 9.45 20.69
C SER A 485 -14.67 9.07 19.90
N GLU A 486 -13.96 10.04 19.30
CA GLU A 486 -12.75 9.81 18.50
C GLU A 486 -11.60 9.26 19.36
N GLU A 487 -11.48 9.73 20.60
CA GLU A 487 -10.40 9.29 21.49
C GLU A 487 -10.68 7.94 22.15
N ILE A 488 -11.95 7.59 22.34
CA ILE A 488 -12.34 6.24 22.82
C ILE A 488 -11.97 5.20 21.76
N GLN A 489 -12.20 5.48 20.48
CA GLN A 489 -11.83 4.59 19.37
C GLN A 489 -10.32 4.45 19.25
N ASN A 490 -9.56 5.55 19.37
CA ASN A 490 -8.10 5.53 19.39
C ASN A 490 -7.55 4.68 20.55
N SER A 491 -8.13 4.80 21.74
CA SER A 491 -7.74 4.01 22.91
C SER A 491 -8.01 2.52 22.72
N TYR A 492 -9.16 2.15 22.14
CA TYR A 492 -9.48 0.76 21.82
C TYR A 492 -8.54 0.19 20.77
N GLY A 493 -8.31 0.91 19.65
CA GLY A 493 -7.40 0.50 18.59
C GLY A 493 -5.97 0.26 19.10
N LEU A 494 -5.45 1.18 19.92
CA LEU A 494 -4.14 1.03 20.56
C LEU A 494 -4.09 -0.16 21.53
N LYS A 495 -5.16 -0.42 22.29
CA LYS A 495 -5.23 -1.56 23.20
C LYS A 495 -5.21 -2.89 22.43
N VAL A 496 -6.00 -3.01 21.37
CA VAL A 496 -6.02 -4.22 20.50
C VAL A 496 -4.66 -4.43 19.86
N LEU A 497 -4.06 -3.39 19.28
CA LEU A 497 -2.72 -3.42 18.70
C LEU A 497 -1.68 -3.91 19.72
N SER A 498 -1.73 -3.36 20.96
CA SER A 498 -0.78 -3.70 22.02
C SER A 498 -0.87 -5.17 22.43
N ILE A 499 -2.08 -5.68 22.62
CA ILE A 499 -2.30 -7.10 22.98
C ILE A 499 -1.81 -8.01 21.85
N ALA A 500 -2.13 -7.68 20.61
CA ALA A 500 -1.70 -8.46 19.44
C ALA A 500 -0.17 -8.48 19.29
N LEU A 501 0.52 -7.34 19.52
CA LEU A 501 1.98 -7.28 19.52
C LEU A 501 2.59 -8.18 20.60
N VAL A 502 2.02 -8.18 21.80
CA VAL A 502 2.47 -9.07 22.88
C VAL A 502 2.30 -10.55 22.48
N CYS A 503 1.15 -10.92 21.90
CA CYS A 503 0.92 -12.30 21.41
C CYS A 503 1.93 -12.66 20.29
N ILE A 504 2.17 -11.77 19.32
CA ILE A 504 3.15 -11.97 18.26
C ILE A 504 4.55 -12.15 18.85
N GLY A 505 4.97 -11.30 19.79
CA GLY A 505 6.27 -11.42 20.43
C GLY A 505 6.46 -12.74 21.18
N PHE A 506 5.44 -13.22 21.89
CA PHE A 506 5.46 -14.55 22.52
C PHE A 506 5.52 -15.68 21.49
N THR A 507 4.84 -15.54 20.35
CA THR A 507 4.95 -16.52 19.25
C THR A 507 6.39 -16.59 18.72
N PHE A 508 7.07 -15.44 18.56
CA PHE A 508 8.48 -15.41 18.20
C PHE A 508 9.37 -16.12 19.22
N LEU A 509 9.12 -15.89 20.51
CA LEU A 509 9.85 -16.60 21.58
C LEU A 509 9.60 -18.13 21.56
N LEU A 510 8.39 -18.58 21.26
CA LEU A 510 8.08 -19.99 21.11
C LEU A 510 8.80 -20.62 19.90
N LEU A 511 8.90 -19.92 18.78
CA LEU A 511 9.60 -20.40 17.59
C LEU A 511 11.09 -20.63 17.81
N THR A 512 11.70 -20.06 18.87
CA THR A 512 13.11 -20.26 19.20
C THR A 512 13.47 -21.73 19.47
N ILE A 513 12.49 -22.53 19.91
CA ILE A 513 12.68 -23.95 20.23
C ILE A 513 13.18 -24.74 19.01
N TRP A 514 12.74 -24.35 17.82
CA TRP A 514 13.07 -25.03 16.56
C TRP A 514 14.02 -24.25 15.65
N ALA A 515 14.40 -23.03 16.05
CA ALA A 515 15.07 -22.07 15.17
C ALA A 515 16.60 -22.26 15.03
N GLY A 516 17.23 -23.18 15.79
CA GLY A 516 18.69 -23.41 15.69
C GLY A 516 19.50 -22.12 15.77
N ALA A 517 20.33 -21.84 14.76
CA ALA A 517 21.17 -20.64 14.70
C ALA A 517 20.38 -19.32 14.67
N ALA A 518 19.13 -19.34 14.18
CA ALA A 518 18.24 -18.18 14.15
C ALA A 518 17.61 -17.82 15.51
N ALA A 519 17.72 -18.67 16.54
CA ALA A 519 17.10 -18.47 17.85
C ALA A 519 17.50 -17.14 18.50
N LYS A 520 18.78 -16.74 18.39
CA LYS A 520 19.26 -15.44 18.94
C LYS A 520 18.50 -14.24 18.38
N TYR A 521 18.19 -14.24 17.07
CA TYR A 521 17.45 -13.16 16.40
C TYR A 521 15.98 -13.16 16.83
N LEU A 522 15.37 -14.34 16.96
CA LEU A 522 13.98 -14.49 17.43
C LEU A 522 13.82 -14.03 18.88
N ILE A 523 14.78 -14.33 19.76
CA ILE A 523 14.76 -13.86 21.15
C ILE A 523 14.78 -12.33 21.18
N ILE A 524 15.74 -11.71 20.49
CA ILE A 524 15.88 -10.25 20.47
C ILE A 524 14.61 -9.60 19.91
N LEU A 525 14.13 -10.03 18.75
CA LEU A 525 12.95 -9.48 18.12
C LEU A 525 11.69 -9.73 18.93
N GLY A 526 11.50 -10.95 19.45
CA GLY A 526 10.37 -11.29 20.29
C GLY A 526 10.28 -10.43 21.55
N LEU A 527 11.40 -10.24 22.25
CA LEU A 527 11.47 -9.36 23.43
C LEU A 527 11.20 -7.88 23.06
N LEU A 528 11.78 -7.38 21.96
CA LEU A 528 11.51 -6.01 21.49
C LEU A 528 10.03 -5.80 21.17
N ILE A 529 9.38 -6.76 20.49
CA ILE A 529 7.96 -6.68 20.15
C ILE A 529 7.09 -6.72 21.42
N VAL A 530 7.41 -7.58 22.39
CA VAL A 530 6.70 -7.65 23.68
C VAL A 530 6.84 -6.33 24.45
N VAL A 531 8.05 -5.79 24.54
CA VAL A 531 8.32 -4.50 25.23
C VAL A 531 7.55 -3.36 24.55
N LEU A 532 7.56 -3.30 23.21
CA LEU A 532 6.79 -2.34 22.45
C LEU A 532 5.29 -2.46 22.72
N GLY A 533 4.74 -3.69 22.72
CA GLY A 533 3.35 -3.95 23.02
C GLY A 533 2.96 -3.50 24.44
N ILE A 534 3.77 -3.81 25.45
CA ILE A 534 3.54 -3.39 26.83
C ILE A 534 3.63 -1.86 26.97
N TRP A 535 4.60 -1.23 26.32
CA TRP A 535 4.75 0.24 26.32
C TRP A 535 3.53 0.92 25.71
N LEU A 536 3.05 0.47 24.57
CA LEU A 536 1.82 0.99 23.94
C LEU A 536 0.59 0.78 24.81
N LEU A 537 0.49 -0.36 25.52
CA LEU A 537 -0.61 -0.64 26.44
C LEU A 537 -0.63 0.33 27.62
N ARG A 538 0.54 0.67 28.17
CA ARG A 538 0.68 1.68 29.23
C ARG A 538 0.30 3.08 28.71
N ALA A 539 0.77 3.44 27.52
CA ALA A 539 0.42 4.72 26.89
C ALA A 539 -1.10 4.86 26.65
N ALA A 540 -1.77 3.79 26.20
CA ALA A 540 -3.20 3.76 26.03
C ALA A 540 -3.98 3.95 27.35
N LYS A 541 -3.51 3.35 28.47
CA LYS A 541 -4.12 3.50 29.79
C LYS A 541 -3.95 4.92 30.37
N VAL A 542 -2.79 5.52 30.23
CA VAL A 542 -2.51 6.89 30.71
C VAL A 542 -3.41 7.91 30.03
N ASN A 543 -3.61 7.79 28.72
CA ASN A 543 -4.51 8.67 27.97
C ASN A 543 -5.98 8.51 28.40
N TYR A 544 -6.41 7.30 28.73
CA TYR A 544 -7.76 7.04 29.26
C TYR A 544 -7.99 7.65 30.65
N HIS A 545 -7.02 7.55 31.57
CA HIS A 545 -7.13 8.06 32.95
C HIS A 545 -7.03 9.59 33.05
N ARG A 546 -6.15 10.24 32.28
CA ARG A 546 -6.04 11.71 32.26
C ARG A 546 -7.37 12.39 31.93
N LYS A 547 -8.22 11.80 31.12
CA LYS A 547 -9.51 12.37 30.74
C LYS A 547 -10.63 12.11 31.71
N LYS A 548 -10.64 10.98 32.39
CA LYS A 548 -11.64 10.75 33.45
C LYS A 548 -11.53 11.80 34.58
N ILE A 549 -10.32 12.37 34.73
CA ILE A 549 -10.04 13.44 35.71
C ILE A 549 -10.46 14.83 35.19
N ILE A 550 -10.51 15.05 33.86
CA ILE A 550 -10.88 16.35 33.26
C ILE A 550 -12.41 16.47 33.05
N GLN A 551 -13.14 15.36 33.05
CA GLN A 551 -14.63 15.32 32.92
C GLN A 551 -15.35 15.31 34.28
N HIS A 552 -14.63 15.23 35.40
CA HIS A 552 -15.09 15.48 36.78
C HIS A 552 -14.47 16.78 37.32
#